data_9aea247b4830b50b8c9a8d4a94b1eb44
#
_entry.id   9aea247b4830b50b8c9a8d4a94b1eb44
#
_cell.length_a   1.000
_cell.length_b   1.000
_cell.length_c   1.000
_cell.angle_alpha   90.00
_cell.angle_beta   90.00
_cell.angle_gamma   90.00
#
_symmetry.space_group_name_H-M   'P 1'
#
loop_
_entity.id
_entity.type
_entity.pdbx_description
1 polymer ?
#
loop_
_entity_poly.entity_id
_entity_poly.type
_entity_poly.pdbx_seq_one_letter_code
_entity_poly.pdbx_strand_id
1 'polypeptide(L)'
;MATTLTERFRFISPVQTETPFHVTGFTGVEGLHRLFDFHIDLVCADAAVDTGKLLAAPCRFEILRDGDAAPAVFSGYPARVEQRGFFNGYAYYSVHLRPTLWKLTQLRQSAVFLNKKLEDVLRELINSQTFFQFPHEFRLTAGDYPAPEFAMQYQETLYDY
;
A
#
# COMPACT_ATOMS: atom_id res chain seq x y z
N MET A 1 -6.51 -2.00 39.83
CA MET A 1 -5.37 -2.17 38.89
C MET A 1 -5.91 -1.96 37.49
N ALA A 2 -5.52 -0.90 36.82
CA ALA A 2 -5.89 -0.69 35.43
C ALA A 2 -5.07 -1.69 34.58
N THR A 3 -5.75 -2.60 33.91
CA THR A 3 -5.13 -3.49 32.92
C THR A 3 -4.75 -2.62 31.73
N THR A 4 -3.49 -2.30 31.55
CA THR A 4 -3.00 -1.63 30.37
C THR A 4 -3.17 -2.63 29.21
N LEU A 5 -4.22 -2.42 28.39
CA LEU A 5 -4.36 -3.14 27.13
C LEU A 5 -3.16 -2.76 26.26
N THR A 6 -2.24 -3.70 26.08
CA THR A 6 -1.12 -3.49 25.16
C THR A 6 -1.67 -3.49 23.76
N GLU A 7 -1.64 -2.33 23.10
CA GLU A 7 -2.08 -2.19 21.73
C GLU A 7 -1.17 -3.03 20.83
N ARG A 8 -1.72 -4.10 20.24
CA ARG A 8 -0.95 -5.03 19.38
C ARG A 8 -0.93 -4.59 17.91
N PHE A 9 -1.82 -3.70 17.55
CA PHE A 9 -1.98 -3.26 16.16
C PHE A 9 -2.08 -1.75 16.12
N ARG A 10 -1.42 -1.12 15.14
CA ARG A 10 -1.48 0.32 14.92
C ARG A 10 -1.77 0.62 13.47
N PHE A 11 -2.66 1.57 13.25
CA PHE A 11 -2.88 2.17 11.94
C PHE A 11 -2.50 3.64 12.02
N ILE A 12 -1.53 4.05 11.20
CA ILE A 12 -0.94 5.37 11.22
C ILE A 12 -1.24 6.05 9.90
N SER A 13 -1.85 7.24 9.99
CA SER A 13 -2.15 8.10 8.85
C SER A 13 -1.67 9.52 9.14
N PRO A 14 -1.08 10.22 8.16
CA PRO A 14 -0.70 11.62 8.32
C PRO A 14 -1.90 12.56 8.36
N VAL A 15 -3.09 12.08 7.98
CA VAL A 15 -4.34 12.88 7.96
C VAL A 15 -4.97 12.97 9.34
N GLN A 16 -4.76 11.97 10.20
CA GLN A 16 -5.41 11.85 11.50
C GLN A 16 -4.35 11.64 12.58
N THR A 17 -3.81 12.74 13.10
CA THR A 17 -2.71 12.74 14.08
C THR A 17 -3.16 13.10 15.49
N GLU A 18 -4.16 13.98 15.64
CA GLU A 18 -4.65 14.44 16.96
C GLU A 18 -5.57 13.41 17.62
N THR A 19 -6.42 12.75 16.83
CA THR A 19 -7.31 11.67 17.29
C THR A 19 -6.98 10.39 16.53
N PRO A 20 -6.05 9.57 17.06
CA PRO A 20 -5.54 8.40 16.33
C PRO A 20 -6.65 7.37 16.09
N PHE A 21 -6.48 6.63 15.02
CA PHE A 21 -7.27 5.43 14.77
C PHE A 21 -6.83 4.29 15.69
N HIS A 22 -7.79 3.59 16.26
CA HIS A 22 -7.57 2.34 16.97
C HIS A 22 -8.05 1.16 16.11
N VAL A 23 -7.22 0.16 15.96
CA VAL A 23 -7.53 -1.06 15.20
C VAL A 23 -8.41 -1.96 16.05
N THR A 24 -9.61 -2.28 15.59
CA THR A 24 -10.53 -3.21 16.25
C THR A 24 -10.45 -4.62 15.69
N GLY A 25 -10.02 -4.75 14.44
CA GLY A 25 -9.82 -6.03 13.78
C GLY A 25 -9.18 -5.84 12.41
N PHE A 26 -8.68 -6.93 11.86
CA PHE A 26 -8.22 -6.95 10.47
C PHE A 26 -8.24 -8.36 9.91
N THR A 27 -8.30 -8.43 8.60
CA THR A 27 -8.01 -9.63 7.80
C THR A 27 -7.05 -9.25 6.70
N GLY A 28 -6.21 -10.17 6.26
CA GLY A 28 -5.30 -9.84 5.19
C GLY A 28 -4.50 -11.02 4.70
N VAL A 29 -3.85 -10.80 3.59
CA VAL A 29 -2.95 -11.76 2.94
C VAL A 29 -1.67 -11.05 2.51
N GLU A 30 -0.57 -11.76 2.62
CA GLU A 30 0.73 -11.35 2.09
C GLU A 30 1.46 -12.54 1.48
N GLY A 31 2.48 -12.30 0.69
CA GLY A 31 3.31 -13.36 0.11
C GLY A 31 4.37 -12.80 -0.82
N LEU A 32 5.41 -13.62 -1.12
CA LEU A 32 6.57 -13.21 -1.92
C LEU A 32 6.22 -12.80 -3.36
N HIS A 33 5.18 -13.40 -3.94
CA HIS A 33 4.79 -13.18 -5.34
C HIS A 33 3.42 -12.53 -5.48
N ARG A 34 2.98 -11.82 -4.44
CA ARG A 34 1.69 -11.13 -4.44
C ARG A 34 1.77 -9.85 -3.66
N LEU A 35 0.98 -8.88 -4.07
CA LEU A 35 0.77 -7.67 -3.30
C LEU A 35 0.04 -8.01 -2.01
N PHE A 36 0.44 -7.39 -0.90
CA PHE A 36 -0.34 -7.53 0.31
C PHE A 36 -1.70 -6.83 0.16
N ASP A 37 -2.68 -7.33 0.89
CA ASP A 37 -4.05 -6.84 0.87
C ASP A 37 -4.64 -7.00 2.27
N PHE A 38 -4.87 -5.86 2.95
CA PHE A 38 -5.41 -5.83 4.31
C PHE A 38 -6.74 -5.09 4.37
N HIS A 39 -7.74 -5.72 4.93
CA HIS A 39 -8.97 -5.08 5.39
C HIS A 39 -8.83 -4.80 6.88
N ILE A 40 -8.90 -3.53 7.27
CA ILE A 40 -8.63 -3.08 8.63
C ILE A 40 -9.87 -2.34 9.14
N ASP A 41 -10.43 -2.82 10.23
CA ASP A 41 -11.52 -2.17 10.93
C ASP A 41 -10.95 -1.24 12.01
N LEU A 42 -11.40 0.00 11.98
CA LEU A 42 -10.88 1.10 12.78
C LEU A 42 -11.99 1.79 13.54
N VAL A 43 -11.66 2.34 14.71
CA VAL A 43 -12.49 3.31 15.41
C VAL A 43 -11.69 4.59 15.68
N CYS A 44 -12.38 5.71 15.66
CA CYS A 44 -11.82 7.02 15.94
C CYS A 44 -12.85 7.88 16.69
N ALA A 45 -12.41 8.71 17.64
CA ALA A 45 -13.28 9.65 18.31
C ALA A 45 -13.76 10.78 17.39
N ASP A 46 -13.05 11.03 16.29
CA ASP A 46 -13.43 12.00 15.28
C ASP A 46 -14.35 11.36 14.23
N ALA A 47 -15.57 11.86 14.14
CA ALA A 47 -16.54 11.43 13.12
C ALA A 47 -16.42 12.21 11.80
N ALA A 48 -15.60 13.25 11.76
CA ALA A 48 -15.44 14.15 10.61
C ALA A 48 -14.14 13.92 9.85
N VAL A 49 -13.55 12.72 9.96
CA VAL A 49 -12.34 12.35 9.21
C VAL A 49 -12.57 12.53 7.71
N ASP A 50 -11.72 13.30 7.08
CA ASP A 50 -11.73 13.48 5.62
C ASP A 50 -11.27 12.19 4.92
N THR A 51 -12.24 11.35 4.57
CA THR A 51 -11.99 10.06 3.90
C THR A 51 -11.33 10.23 2.52
N GLY A 52 -11.56 11.36 1.84
CA GLY A 52 -10.92 11.68 0.57
C GLY A 52 -9.41 11.94 0.74
N LYS A 53 -9.04 12.72 1.76
CA LYS A 53 -7.63 12.93 2.10
C LYS A 53 -6.97 11.63 2.58
N LEU A 54 -7.69 10.85 3.39
CA LEU A 54 -7.19 9.57 3.87
C LEU A 54 -6.90 8.60 2.71
N LEU A 55 -7.78 8.56 1.71
CA LEU A 55 -7.61 7.74 0.50
C LEU A 55 -6.36 8.14 -0.31
N ALA A 56 -6.03 9.42 -0.32
CA ALA A 56 -4.90 9.96 -1.05
C ALA A 56 -3.56 9.90 -0.29
N ALA A 57 -3.60 9.63 1.00
CA ALA A 57 -2.43 9.69 1.88
C ALA A 57 -1.76 8.32 2.06
N PRO A 58 -0.41 8.28 2.15
CA PRO A 58 0.28 7.05 2.52
C PRO A 58 -0.04 6.69 3.97
N CYS A 59 -0.44 5.45 4.20
CA CYS A 59 -0.75 4.92 5.51
C CYS A 59 0.18 3.75 5.85
N ARG A 60 0.28 3.47 7.16
CA ARG A 60 1.09 2.38 7.67
C ARG A 60 0.29 1.55 8.66
N PHE A 61 0.30 0.24 8.47
CA PHE A 61 -0.24 -0.73 9.40
C PHE A 61 0.91 -1.49 10.07
N GLU A 62 0.90 -1.54 11.39
CA GLU A 62 1.92 -2.19 12.19
C GLU A 62 1.31 -3.30 13.04
N ILE A 63 1.95 -4.46 13.01
CA ILE A 63 1.67 -5.58 13.89
C ILE A 63 2.82 -5.65 14.88
N LEU A 64 2.55 -5.27 16.13
CA LEU A 64 3.53 -5.32 17.22
C LEU A 64 3.75 -6.75 17.64
N ARG A 65 5.00 -7.11 17.89
CA ARG A 65 5.42 -8.42 18.32
C ARG A 65 5.75 -8.40 19.81
N ASP A 66 5.66 -9.53 20.46
CA ASP A 66 6.01 -9.64 21.88
C ASP A 66 7.53 -9.47 22.07
N GLY A 67 7.92 -8.82 23.17
CA GLY A 67 9.32 -8.53 23.50
C GLY A 67 9.92 -7.40 22.66
N ASP A 68 11.24 -7.43 22.48
CA ASP A 68 12.00 -6.40 21.76
C ASP A 68 12.03 -6.61 20.23
N ALA A 69 11.21 -7.50 19.71
CA ALA A 69 11.17 -7.79 18.29
C ALA A 69 10.57 -6.59 17.51
N ALA A 70 11.21 -6.20 16.41
CA ALA A 70 10.71 -5.15 15.55
C ALA A 70 9.30 -5.49 15.02
N PRO A 71 8.39 -4.50 14.92
CA PRO A 71 7.06 -4.71 14.39
C PRO A 71 7.11 -5.16 12.92
N ALA A 72 6.11 -5.94 12.51
CA ALA A 72 5.85 -6.11 11.08
C ALA A 72 5.15 -4.84 10.58
N VAL A 73 5.70 -4.23 9.53
CA VAL A 73 5.25 -2.93 9.01
C VAL A 73 4.81 -3.06 7.57
N PHE A 74 3.58 -2.66 7.29
CA PHE A 74 2.98 -2.63 5.97
C PHE A 74 2.66 -1.19 5.59
N SER A 75 3.39 -0.65 4.62
CA SER A 75 3.21 0.72 4.13
C SER A 75 2.55 0.72 2.77
N GLY A 76 1.54 1.57 2.58
CA GLY A 76 0.82 1.63 1.33
C GLY A 76 -0.22 2.75 1.30
N TYR A 77 -1.20 2.57 0.42
CA TYR A 77 -2.32 3.49 0.29
C TYR A 77 -3.64 2.77 0.51
N PRO A 78 -4.61 3.44 1.14
CA PRO A 78 -5.97 2.95 1.14
C PRO A 78 -6.51 2.86 -0.30
N ALA A 79 -6.92 1.67 -0.71
CA ALA A 79 -7.63 1.45 -1.98
C ALA A 79 -9.13 1.75 -1.83
N ARG A 80 -9.63 1.66 -0.59
CA ARG A 80 -11.00 1.97 -0.21
C ARG A 80 -11.03 2.43 1.23
N VAL A 81 -11.87 3.43 1.51
CA VAL A 81 -12.15 3.92 2.86
C VAL A 81 -13.66 4.06 2.99
N GLU A 82 -14.23 3.51 4.04
CA GLU A 82 -15.66 3.58 4.33
C GLU A 82 -15.86 3.98 5.77
N GLN A 83 -16.71 4.96 6.01
CA GLN A 83 -17.27 5.22 7.33
C GLN A 83 -18.52 4.35 7.48
N ARG A 84 -18.51 3.42 8.42
CA ARG A 84 -19.57 2.43 8.61
C ARG A 84 -20.67 2.86 9.57
N GLY A 85 -20.38 3.86 10.41
CA GLY A 85 -21.36 4.39 11.35
C GLY A 85 -20.71 5.14 12.49
N PHE A 86 -21.58 5.57 13.43
CA PHE A 86 -21.20 6.25 14.66
C PHE A 86 -21.97 5.64 15.83
N PHE A 87 -21.26 5.24 16.87
CA PHE A 87 -21.85 4.64 18.05
C PHE A 87 -21.01 4.93 19.30
N ASN A 88 -21.65 5.24 20.42
CA ASN A 88 -21.01 5.52 21.72
C ASN A 88 -19.87 6.55 21.66
N GLY A 89 -20.02 7.61 20.86
CA GLY A 89 -19.02 8.66 20.75
C GLY A 89 -17.84 8.33 19.82
N TYR A 90 -17.90 7.21 19.10
CA TYR A 90 -16.86 6.77 18.16
C TYR A 90 -17.44 6.55 16.77
N ALA A 91 -16.68 6.97 15.77
CA ALA A 91 -16.92 6.63 14.38
C ALA A 91 -16.16 5.36 14.01
N TYR A 92 -16.83 4.50 13.25
CA TYR A 92 -16.31 3.24 12.76
C TYR A 92 -15.94 3.36 11.29
N TYR A 93 -14.72 2.96 10.95
CA TYR A 93 -14.20 2.99 9.61
C TYR A 93 -13.74 1.61 9.19
N SER A 94 -13.76 1.36 7.89
CA SER A 94 -13.10 0.23 7.26
C SER A 94 -12.14 0.75 6.20
N VAL A 95 -10.91 0.29 6.26
CA VAL A 95 -9.83 0.68 5.33
C VAL A 95 -9.31 -0.56 4.64
N HIS A 96 -9.22 -0.48 3.33
CA HIS A 96 -8.60 -1.49 2.50
C HIS A 96 -7.21 -1.03 2.10
N LEU A 97 -6.17 -1.49 2.81
CA LEU A 97 -4.78 -1.05 2.62
C LEU A 97 -4.06 -1.96 1.64
N ARG A 98 -3.43 -1.36 0.62
CA ARG A 98 -2.61 -2.04 -0.39
C ARG A 98 -1.26 -1.35 -0.58
N PRO A 99 -0.21 -2.07 -1.03
CA PRO A 99 1.09 -1.46 -1.27
C PRO A 99 1.02 -0.43 -2.40
N THR A 100 1.97 0.50 -2.43
CA THR A 100 2.03 1.52 -3.49
C THR A 100 2.06 0.89 -4.89
N LEU A 101 2.71 -0.25 -5.03
CA LEU A 101 2.81 -0.99 -6.28
C LEU A 101 1.43 -1.42 -6.84
N TRP A 102 0.41 -1.56 -6.00
CA TRP A 102 -0.96 -1.81 -6.43
C TRP A 102 -1.48 -0.78 -7.42
N LYS A 103 -1.01 0.46 -7.35
CA LYS A 103 -1.42 1.52 -8.28
C LYS A 103 -1.08 1.16 -9.73
N LEU A 104 -0.03 0.37 -9.97
CA LEU A 104 0.34 -0.10 -11.31
C LEU A 104 -0.68 -1.08 -11.91
N THR A 105 -1.48 -1.74 -11.07
CA THR A 105 -2.59 -2.60 -11.55
C THR A 105 -3.77 -1.80 -12.09
N GLN A 106 -3.82 -0.49 -11.83
CA GLN A 106 -4.93 0.38 -12.23
C GLN A 106 -4.72 1.03 -13.61
N LEU A 107 -3.51 0.91 -14.15
CA LEU A 107 -3.14 1.48 -15.44
C LEU A 107 -2.95 0.40 -16.48
N ARG A 108 -3.78 0.44 -17.52
CA ARG A 108 -3.70 -0.42 -18.69
C ARG A 108 -3.17 0.38 -19.86
N GLN A 109 -2.13 -0.13 -20.51
CA GLN A 109 -1.55 0.55 -21.67
C GLN A 109 -0.98 -0.43 -22.68
N SER A 110 -0.62 0.10 -23.85
CA SER A 110 0.15 -0.61 -24.87
C SER A 110 1.39 0.21 -25.19
N ALA A 111 2.54 -0.45 -25.21
CA ALA A 111 3.83 0.16 -25.51
C ALA A 111 4.72 -0.82 -26.26
N VAL A 112 5.63 -0.28 -27.09
CA VAL A 112 6.65 -1.05 -27.80
C VAL A 112 8.01 -0.50 -27.41
N PHE A 113 8.89 -1.38 -26.99
CA PHE A 113 10.27 -1.05 -26.63
C PHE A 113 11.21 -1.74 -27.62
N LEU A 114 12.03 -0.95 -28.32
CA LEU A 114 12.93 -1.44 -29.33
C LEU A 114 14.38 -1.43 -28.81
N ASN A 115 15.07 -2.57 -28.92
CA ASN A 115 16.48 -2.70 -28.57
C ASN A 115 16.82 -2.22 -27.13
N LYS A 116 15.89 -2.38 -26.18
CA LYS A 116 16.06 -1.98 -24.79
C LYS A 116 16.28 -3.18 -23.89
N LYS A 117 17.21 -3.06 -22.95
CA LYS A 117 17.38 -4.03 -21.87
C LYS A 117 16.19 -4.01 -20.93
N LEU A 118 15.92 -5.14 -20.26
CA LEU A 118 14.83 -5.26 -19.28
C LEU A 118 14.88 -4.15 -18.23
N GLU A 119 16.04 -3.85 -17.68
CA GLU A 119 16.22 -2.80 -16.68
C GLU A 119 15.79 -1.43 -17.20
N ASP A 120 16.15 -1.08 -18.44
CA ASP A 120 15.80 0.20 -19.05
C ASP A 120 14.30 0.31 -19.28
N VAL A 121 13.66 -0.79 -19.70
CA VAL A 121 12.20 -0.87 -19.85
C VAL A 121 11.50 -0.67 -18.51
N LEU A 122 11.93 -1.38 -17.47
CA LEU A 122 11.34 -1.23 -16.13
C LEU A 122 11.53 0.17 -15.57
N ARG A 123 12.72 0.77 -15.73
CA ARG A 123 12.97 2.16 -15.32
C ARG A 123 12.08 3.14 -16.06
N GLU A 124 11.92 2.98 -17.36
CA GLU A 124 11.05 3.83 -18.17
C GLU A 124 9.58 3.71 -17.73
N LEU A 125 9.08 2.48 -17.53
CA LEU A 125 7.72 2.23 -17.08
C LEU A 125 7.43 2.85 -15.71
N ILE A 126 8.33 2.65 -14.75
CA ILE A 126 8.17 3.16 -13.39
C ILE A 126 8.30 4.69 -13.36
N ASN A 127 9.29 5.25 -14.04
CA ASN A 127 9.55 6.69 -14.03
C ASN A 127 8.58 7.50 -14.91
N SER A 128 7.98 6.87 -15.92
CA SER A 128 6.97 7.54 -16.77
C SER A 128 5.69 7.86 -16.01
N GLN A 129 5.46 7.20 -14.86
CA GLN A 129 4.29 7.39 -14.03
C GLN A 129 4.49 8.54 -13.04
N THR A 130 4.33 9.77 -13.50
CA THR A 130 4.50 11.01 -12.71
C THR A 130 3.64 11.01 -11.42
N PHE A 131 2.53 10.26 -11.43
CA PHE A 131 1.62 10.15 -10.29
C PHE A 131 2.02 9.11 -9.24
N PHE A 132 3.03 8.28 -9.52
CA PHE A 132 3.36 7.12 -8.68
C PHE A 132 4.84 7.08 -8.29
N GLN A 133 5.40 8.22 -7.97
CA GLN A 133 6.76 8.24 -7.44
C GLN A 133 6.83 7.45 -6.14
N PHE A 134 7.50 6.33 -6.17
CA PHE A 134 7.81 5.53 -4.99
C PHE A 134 9.29 5.13 -5.00
N PRO A 135 9.93 5.09 -3.82
CA PRO A 135 11.29 4.61 -3.73
C PRO A 135 11.39 3.17 -4.21
N HIS A 136 12.28 2.89 -5.12
CA HIS A 136 12.55 1.55 -5.63
C HIS A 136 14.04 1.36 -5.89
N GLU A 137 14.48 0.13 -5.81
CA GLU A 137 15.85 -0.28 -6.08
C GLU A 137 15.85 -1.52 -6.96
N PHE A 138 16.66 -1.51 -8.01
CA PHE A 138 16.89 -2.68 -8.86
C PHE A 138 18.09 -3.46 -8.31
N ARG A 139 17.85 -4.68 -7.86
CA ARG A 139 18.88 -5.64 -7.44
C ARG A 139 18.92 -6.78 -8.45
N LEU A 140 19.51 -6.52 -9.61
CA LEU A 140 19.67 -7.53 -10.65
C LEU A 140 20.93 -8.33 -10.38
N THR A 141 20.86 -9.64 -10.54
CA THR A 141 22.04 -10.48 -10.52
C THR A 141 22.95 -10.06 -11.66
N ALA A 142 24.26 -9.96 -11.40
CA ALA A 142 25.24 -9.70 -12.45
C ALA A 142 25.13 -10.76 -13.54
N GLY A 143 24.52 -10.42 -14.63
CA GLY A 143 24.26 -11.26 -15.79
C GLY A 143 24.05 -10.38 -17.00
N ASP A 144 24.34 -10.92 -18.17
CA ASP A 144 24.03 -10.23 -19.40
C ASP A 144 22.55 -10.42 -19.71
N TYR A 145 21.76 -9.36 -19.53
CA TYR A 145 20.38 -9.31 -19.98
C TYR A 145 20.37 -8.71 -21.38
N PRO A 146 20.39 -9.53 -22.44
CA PRO A 146 20.43 -9.03 -23.80
C PRO A 146 19.20 -8.18 -24.09
N ALA A 147 19.40 -7.11 -24.85
CA ALA A 147 18.29 -6.32 -25.34
C ALA A 147 17.59 -7.10 -26.45
N PRO A 148 16.31 -7.47 -26.31
CA PRO A 148 15.57 -8.07 -27.40
C PRO A 148 15.38 -7.03 -28.52
N GLU A 149 15.19 -7.49 -29.76
CA GLU A 149 14.89 -6.60 -30.88
C GLU A 149 13.66 -5.74 -30.59
N PHE A 150 12.64 -6.36 -30.00
CA PHE A 150 11.48 -5.64 -29.48
C PHE A 150 10.89 -6.37 -28.25
N ALA A 151 10.27 -5.59 -27.37
CA ALA A 151 9.38 -6.09 -26.32
C ALA A 151 8.07 -5.29 -26.41
N MET A 152 6.94 -5.94 -26.24
CA MET A 152 5.64 -5.32 -26.42
C MET A 152 4.75 -5.59 -25.24
N GLN A 153 4.27 -4.52 -24.64
CA GLN A 153 3.14 -4.51 -23.73
C GLN A 153 1.86 -4.29 -24.55
N TYR A 154 0.88 -5.17 -24.44
CA TYR A 154 -0.36 -5.05 -25.20
C TYR A 154 -1.58 -5.16 -24.30
N GLN A 155 -2.23 -4.03 -24.05
CA GLN A 155 -3.45 -3.94 -23.22
C GLN A 155 -3.31 -4.63 -21.85
N GLU A 156 -2.12 -4.60 -21.29
CA GLU A 156 -1.79 -5.16 -19.98
C GLU A 156 -1.69 -4.06 -18.94
N THR A 157 -1.83 -4.41 -17.67
CA THR A 157 -1.50 -3.45 -16.61
C THR A 157 0.02 -3.29 -16.51
N LEU A 158 0.46 -2.17 -15.96
CA LEU A 158 1.89 -1.95 -15.70
C LEU A 158 2.46 -2.96 -14.70
N TYR A 159 1.61 -3.57 -13.90
CA TYR A 159 2.00 -4.59 -12.93
C TYR A 159 2.14 -5.99 -13.54
N ASP A 160 1.30 -6.31 -14.52
CA ASP A 160 1.27 -7.64 -15.16
C ASP A 160 2.38 -7.78 -16.22
N TYR A 161 2.83 -6.67 -16.82
CA TYR A 161 3.94 -6.61 -17.76
C TYR A 161 5.29 -6.80 -17.06
#